data_afd47c615872d4fd4ad8b14b47137059
#
_entry.id   afd47c615872d4fd4ad8b14b47137059
#
_cell.length_a   1.000
_cell.length_b   1.000
_cell.length_c   1.000
_cell.angle_alpha   90.00
_cell.angle_beta   90.00
_cell.angle_gamma   90.00
#
_symmetry.space_group_name_H-M   'P 1'
#
loop_
_entity.id
_entity.type
_entity.pdbx_description
1 polymer ?
#
loop_
_entity_poly.entity_id
_entity_poly.type
_entity_poly.pdbx_seq_one_letter_code
_entity_poly.pdbx_strand_id
1 'polypeptide(L)'
;MKMFLTLALCIAMAMSVLMAAGMLAGCGSNGSTSSSTASGSASSASGEVSTDGVTISIFDKNSGSNTFDDPVAKAIEEKTGVKIQVENPTGDPLEKLNLMLTGQNYPDIVLMDRGNDIVNRYIEAGALLPLNDLIDEYGPDVKEMYGETLNKSRYTDGKNYYLNNWYGEDPDPVAGVLMRYDYLCEIVGKDRADSDEPFTQEEYIDICKKFKELHPTIDGKESIAITFDAESKNYDGTLKGMYGLKTYYQDGDNLEHVAKAPNFKEMMSFANELYTEGLL
;
A
#
# COMPACT_ATOMS: atom_id res chain seq x y z
N MET A 1 -15.68 -32.58 -34.30
CA MET A 1 -15.32 -31.45 -33.43
C MET A 1 -16.01 -30.12 -33.77
N LYS A 2 -16.31 -29.82 -35.05
CA LYS A 2 -17.06 -28.60 -35.44
C LYS A 2 -18.56 -28.66 -35.16
N MET A 3 -19.17 -29.84 -35.11
CA MET A 3 -20.60 -30.02 -34.88
C MET A 3 -21.00 -29.88 -33.38
N PHE A 4 -20.08 -30.19 -32.45
CA PHE A 4 -20.31 -29.96 -31.01
C PHE A 4 -20.19 -28.49 -30.59
N LEU A 5 -19.37 -27.70 -31.29
CA LEU A 5 -19.19 -26.26 -31.00
C LEU A 5 -20.41 -25.45 -31.43
N THR A 6 -21.05 -25.83 -32.53
CA THR A 6 -22.31 -25.19 -33.02
C THR A 6 -23.50 -25.50 -32.12
N LEU A 7 -23.58 -26.69 -31.56
CA LEU A 7 -24.69 -27.08 -30.64
C LEU A 7 -24.54 -26.36 -29.27
N ALA A 8 -23.31 -26.19 -28.76
CA ALA A 8 -23.08 -25.43 -27.52
C ALA A 8 -23.39 -23.93 -27.68
N LEU A 9 -23.12 -23.35 -28.83
CA LEU A 9 -23.42 -21.93 -29.11
C LEU A 9 -24.94 -21.69 -29.26
N CYS A 10 -25.69 -22.63 -29.83
CA CYS A 10 -27.14 -22.54 -29.94
C CYS A 10 -27.85 -22.71 -28.59
N ILE A 11 -27.33 -23.54 -27.67
CA ILE A 11 -27.89 -23.68 -26.31
C ILE A 11 -27.64 -22.43 -25.46
N ALA A 12 -26.47 -21.79 -25.60
CA ALA A 12 -26.17 -20.53 -24.93
C ALA A 12 -27.07 -19.36 -25.37
N MET A 13 -27.40 -19.28 -26.66
CA MET A 13 -28.32 -18.27 -27.17
C MET A 13 -29.78 -18.55 -26.79
N ALA A 14 -30.21 -19.80 -26.66
CA ALA A 14 -31.58 -20.15 -26.24
C ALA A 14 -31.84 -19.81 -24.76
N MET A 15 -30.81 -19.92 -23.88
CA MET A 15 -30.96 -19.54 -22.48
C MET A 15 -31.00 -18.04 -22.24
N SER A 16 -30.37 -17.22 -23.09
CA SER A 16 -30.42 -15.77 -22.97
C SER A 16 -31.78 -15.18 -23.38
N VAL A 17 -32.54 -15.85 -24.23
CA VAL A 17 -33.88 -15.41 -24.64
C VAL A 17 -34.98 -15.79 -23.62
N LEU A 18 -34.77 -16.83 -22.81
CA LEU A 18 -35.76 -17.25 -21.77
C LEU A 18 -35.70 -16.33 -20.52
N MET A 19 -34.59 -15.63 -20.25
CA MET A 19 -34.55 -14.72 -19.11
C MET A 19 -35.16 -13.32 -19.41
N ALA A 20 -35.41 -12.96 -20.66
CA ALA A 20 -36.06 -11.73 -21.02
C ALA A 20 -37.58 -11.74 -21.01
N ALA A 21 -38.24 -12.90 -20.88
CA ALA A 21 -39.67 -13.04 -20.92
C ALA A 21 -40.37 -13.13 -19.55
N GLY A 22 -39.63 -13.02 -18.44
CA GLY A 22 -40.14 -13.23 -17.08
C GLY A 22 -40.49 -11.96 -16.28
N MET A 23 -40.38 -10.75 -16.84
CA MET A 23 -40.59 -9.50 -16.08
C MET A 23 -41.75 -8.62 -16.59
N LEU A 24 -42.85 -9.20 -17.02
CA LEU A 24 -44.04 -8.44 -17.41
C LEU A 24 -45.31 -9.11 -16.90
N ALA A 25 -45.52 -9.20 -15.59
CA ALA A 25 -46.83 -9.38 -15.00
C ALA A 25 -46.81 -8.98 -13.52
N GLY A 26 -47.39 -7.85 -13.21
CA GLY A 26 -47.56 -7.39 -11.82
C GLY A 26 -48.02 -5.92 -11.75
N CYS A 27 -49.15 -5.62 -12.41
CA CYS A 27 -49.85 -4.36 -12.25
C CYS A 27 -50.99 -4.49 -11.23
N GLY A 28 -51.15 -3.51 -10.36
CA GLY A 28 -52.37 -3.32 -9.53
C GLY A 28 -52.01 -2.61 -8.21
N SER A 29 -52.24 -1.44 -8.05
CA SER A 29 -53.23 -0.42 -8.01
C SER A 29 -53.29 0.30 -6.66
N ASN A 30 -53.43 1.63 -6.75
CA ASN A 30 -53.97 2.63 -5.79
C ASN A 30 -53.11 3.02 -4.56
N GLY A 31 -52.83 4.27 -4.34
CA GLY A 31 -53.50 5.51 -4.54
C GLY A 31 -52.87 6.60 -3.70
N SER A 32 -53.09 7.81 -4.18
CA SER A 32 -53.11 9.09 -3.46
C SER A 32 -51.82 9.91 -3.32
N THR A 33 -51.75 10.87 -4.18
CA THR A 33 -51.26 12.23 -4.20
C THR A 33 -51.14 12.91 -2.82
N SER A 34 -49.95 13.47 -2.53
CA SER A 34 -49.92 14.85 -2.01
C SER A 34 -48.54 15.47 -2.28
N SER A 35 -48.53 16.42 -3.14
CA SER A 35 -47.49 17.43 -3.36
C SER A 35 -47.39 18.33 -2.13
N SER A 36 -46.18 18.47 -1.59
CA SER A 36 -45.85 19.64 -0.78
C SER A 36 -44.45 20.12 -1.13
N THR A 37 -44.47 21.15 -1.97
CA THR A 37 -43.36 22.08 -2.15
C THR A 37 -43.06 22.77 -0.81
N ALA A 38 -41.89 22.55 -0.28
CA ALA A 38 -41.36 23.35 0.83
C ALA A 38 -40.01 23.90 0.42
N SER A 39 -39.98 25.14 0.03
CA SER A 39 -38.82 26.03 0.11
C SER A 39 -38.41 26.14 1.56
N GLY A 40 -37.26 25.57 1.89
CA GLY A 40 -36.64 25.71 3.22
C GLY A 40 -35.29 26.37 3.07
N SER A 41 -35.19 27.56 3.62
CA SER A 41 -33.99 28.36 3.81
C SER A 41 -32.86 27.53 4.40
N ALA A 42 -31.66 27.67 3.83
CA ALA A 42 -30.42 27.19 4.43
C ALA A 42 -30.20 27.87 5.79
N SER A 43 -30.46 27.11 6.83
CA SER A 43 -30.00 27.41 8.20
C SER A 43 -28.77 26.53 8.41
N SER A 44 -27.62 27.16 8.53
CA SER A 44 -26.39 26.54 9.01
C SER A 44 -26.59 26.13 10.48
N ALA A 45 -27.07 24.91 10.66
CA ALA A 45 -27.02 24.22 11.94
C ALA A 45 -25.83 23.29 11.90
N SER A 46 -24.80 23.59 12.66
CA SER A 46 -23.81 22.62 13.12
C SER A 46 -24.54 21.63 14.04
N GLY A 47 -25.29 20.72 13.45
CA GLY A 47 -25.86 19.58 14.16
C GLY A 47 -24.78 18.52 14.25
N GLU A 48 -24.39 18.15 15.47
CA GLU A 48 -23.66 16.91 15.70
C GLU A 48 -24.47 15.78 15.04
N VAL A 49 -23.87 15.17 14.02
CA VAL A 49 -24.43 13.98 13.39
C VAL A 49 -24.27 12.85 14.42
N SER A 50 -25.39 12.32 14.95
CA SER A 50 -25.33 11.15 15.81
C SER A 50 -24.76 9.99 15.03
N THR A 51 -23.63 9.44 15.50
CA THR A 51 -22.98 8.26 14.92
C THR A 51 -23.37 6.98 15.65
N ASP A 52 -24.25 7.05 16.64
CA ASP A 52 -24.68 5.92 17.44
C ASP A 52 -25.30 4.83 16.58
N GLY A 53 -24.72 3.63 16.65
CA GLY A 53 -25.17 2.46 15.90
C GLY A 53 -24.65 2.36 14.46
N VAL A 54 -23.77 3.26 14.03
CA VAL A 54 -23.11 3.15 12.73
C VAL A 54 -22.03 2.06 12.77
N THR A 55 -22.06 1.17 11.81
CA THR A 55 -20.99 0.18 11.60
C THR A 55 -20.30 0.46 10.28
N ILE A 56 -18.98 0.57 10.33
CA ILE A 56 -18.11 0.73 9.15
C ILE A 56 -17.40 -0.59 8.89
N SER A 57 -17.57 -1.12 7.70
CA SER A 57 -16.91 -2.33 7.24
C SER A 57 -15.59 -1.99 6.53
N ILE A 58 -14.52 -2.69 6.88
CA ILE A 58 -13.18 -2.49 6.32
C ILE A 58 -12.64 -3.81 5.81
N PHE A 59 -12.16 -3.83 4.58
CA PHE A 59 -11.32 -4.92 4.09
C PHE A 59 -9.85 -4.58 4.33
N ASP A 60 -9.17 -5.37 5.18
CA ASP A 60 -7.73 -5.24 5.42
C ASP A 60 -6.96 -6.37 4.75
N LYS A 61 -6.26 -6.04 3.67
CA LYS A 61 -5.44 -6.98 2.91
C LYS A 61 -4.23 -7.53 3.69
N ASN A 62 -3.76 -6.80 4.73
CA ASN A 62 -2.51 -7.13 5.42
C ASN A 62 -2.69 -8.08 6.58
N SER A 63 -3.90 -8.28 7.01
CA SER A 63 -4.16 -8.89 8.29
C SER A 63 -4.27 -10.39 8.23
N GLY A 64 -3.63 -11.05 9.16
CA GLY A 64 -3.83 -12.48 9.41
C GLY A 64 -5.02 -12.82 10.30
N SER A 65 -5.44 -11.96 11.24
CA SER A 65 -6.47 -12.31 12.23
C SER A 65 -6.95 -11.15 13.10
N ASN A 66 -6.82 -9.91 12.63
CA ASN A 66 -7.25 -8.77 13.45
C ASN A 66 -8.78 -8.65 13.38
N THR A 67 -9.46 -9.00 14.46
CA THR A 67 -10.92 -8.86 14.61
C THR A 67 -11.34 -7.47 15.03
N PHE A 68 -10.37 -6.59 15.33
CA PHE A 68 -10.58 -5.22 15.80
C PHE A 68 -11.53 -5.16 17.01
N ASP A 69 -11.26 -6.02 18.01
CA ASP A 69 -12.01 -6.09 19.27
C ASP A 69 -11.13 -5.82 20.51
N ASP A 70 -9.95 -5.27 20.28
CA ASP A 70 -8.97 -4.92 21.28
C ASP A 70 -9.39 -3.66 22.09
N PRO A 71 -8.62 -3.26 23.13
CA PRO A 71 -8.92 -2.08 23.91
C PRO A 71 -8.95 -0.77 23.11
N VAL A 72 -8.18 -0.67 22.01
CA VAL A 72 -8.16 0.52 21.15
C VAL A 72 -9.45 0.61 20.35
N ALA A 73 -9.90 -0.50 19.78
CA ALA A 73 -11.17 -0.60 19.07
C ALA A 73 -12.36 -0.18 19.96
N LYS A 74 -12.38 -0.68 21.19
CA LYS A 74 -13.42 -0.31 22.18
C LYS A 74 -13.39 1.17 22.54
N ALA A 75 -12.21 1.75 22.72
CA ALA A 75 -12.07 3.17 22.99
C ALA A 75 -12.52 4.04 21.80
N ILE A 76 -12.33 3.58 20.58
CA ILE A 76 -12.84 4.24 19.38
C ILE A 76 -14.37 4.20 19.38
N GLU A 77 -14.97 3.02 19.57
CA GLU A 77 -16.43 2.86 19.61
C GLU A 77 -17.05 3.70 20.73
N GLU A 78 -16.48 3.69 21.94
CA GLU A 78 -16.94 4.49 23.05
C GLU A 78 -16.89 6.01 22.78
N LYS A 79 -15.84 6.48 22.08
CA LYS A 79 -15.67 7.91 21.79
C LYS A 79 -16.47 8.41 20.62
N THR A 80 -16.69 7.57 19.62
CA THR A 80 -17.27 7.97 18.33
C THR A 80 -18.69 7.46 18.11
N GLY A 81 -19.12 6.44 18.87
CA GLY A 81 -20.35 5.70 18.60
C GLY A 81 -20.28 4.81 17.36
N VAL A 82 -19.11 4.73 16.72
CA VAL A 82 -18.90 3.96 15.47
C VAL A 82 -18.25 2.63 15.77
N LYS A 83 -18.88 1.55 15.31
CA LYS A 83 -18.30 0.21 15.34
C LYS A 83 -17.53 -0.08 14.04
N ILE A 84 -16.32 -0.60 14.18
CA ILE A 84 -15.52 -1.05 13.03
C ILE A 84 -15.59 -2.56 12.92
N GLN A 85 -15.85 -3.05 11.72
CA GLN A 85 -15.85 -4.47 11.38
C GLN A 85 -14.80 -4.74 10.31
N VAL A 86 -13.78 -5.53 10.65
CA VAL A 86 -12.69 -5.86 9.72
C VAL A 86 -12.92 -7.21 9.08
N GLU A 87 -12.84 -7.26 7.76
CA GLU A 87 -12.79 -8.48 6.96
C GLU A 87 -11.35 -8.71 6.48
N ASN A 88 -10.81 -9.90 6.73
CA ASN A 88 -9.48 -10.31 6.32
C ASN A 88 -9.56 -11.32 5.18
N PRO A 89 -8.63 -11.30 4.21
CA PRO A 89 -8.63 -12.26 3.12
C PRO A 89 -8.29 -13.68 3.62
N THR A 90 -9.04 -14.65 3.15
CA THR A 90 -8.68 -16.07 3.25
C THR A 90 -8.02 -16.48 1.93
N GLY A 91 -6.72 -16.30 1.77
CA GLY A 91 -5.98 -16.57 0.55
C GLY A 91 -5.33 -15.32 -0.03
N ASP A 92 -5.18 -15.27 -1.37
CA ASP A 92 -4.54 -14.14 -2.04
C ASP A 92 -5.40 -12.87 -1.96
N PRO A 93 -4.88 -11.78 -1.36
CA PRO A 93 -5.63 -10.53 -1.20
C PRO A 93 -6.00 -9.88 -2.54
N LEU A 94 -5.14 -9.99 -3.56
CA LEU A 94 -5.39 -9.39 -4.87
C LEU A 94 -6.51 -10.14 -5.61
N GLU A 95 -6.56 -11.46 -5.48
CA GLU A 95 -7.67 -12.26 -6.01
C GLU A 95 -9.01 -11.84 -5.36
N LYS A 96 -9.02 -11.69 -4.03
CA LYS A 96 -10.22 -11.22 -3.31
C LYS A 96 -10.66 -9.83 -3.78
N LEU A 97 -9.74 -8.89 -3.93
CA LEU A 97 -10.02 -7.55 -4.45
C LEU A 97 -10.62 -7.60 -5.87
N ASN A 98 -10.08 -8.46 -6.75
CA ASN A 98 -10.64 -8.66 -8.09
C ASN A 98 -12.08 -9.23 -8.06
N LEU A 99 -12.34 -10.16 -7.15
CA LEU A 99 -13.71 -10.72 -6.96
C LEU A 99 -14.69 -9.66 -6.45
N MET A 100 -14.28 -8.85 -5.48
CA MET A 100 -15.08 -7.71 -4.99
C MET A 100 -15.40 -6.74 -6.11
N LEU A 101 -14.41 -6.37 -6.94
CA LEU A 101 -14.58 -5.47 -8.09
C LEU A 101 -15.57 -6.05 -9.10
N THR A 102 -15.42 -7.32 -9.44
CA THR A 102 -16.30 -7.99 -10.42
C THR A 102 -17.72 -8.17 -9.89
N GLY A 103 -17.84 -8.49 -8.62
CA GLY A 103 -19.13 -8.71 -7.94
C GLY A 103 -19.84 -7.42 -7.53
N GLN A 104 -19.17 -6.27 -7.63
CA GLN A 104 -19.67 -4.97 -7.16
C GLN A 104 -20.14 -5.01 -5.70
N ASN A 105 -19.46 -5.79 -4.88
CA ASN A 105 -19.75 -5.95 -3.46
C ASN A 105 -18.52 -5.53 -2.64
N TYR A 106 -18.51 -4.27 -2.23
CA TYR A 106 -17.41 -3.65 -1.51
C TYR A 106 -17.79 -3.37 -0.06
N PRO A 107 -16.87 -3.46 0.89
CA PRO A 107 -17.02 -2.83 2.19
C PRO A 107 -16.93 -1.30 2.07
N ASP A 108 -17.21 -0.58 3.16
CA ASP A 108 -17.15 0.88 3.18
C ASP A 108 -15.73 1.41 2.94
N ILE A 109 -14.71 0.71 3.45
CA ILE A 109 -13.29 1.05 3.28
C ILE A 109 -12.52 -0.17 2.79
N VAL A 110 -11.63 0.04 1.83
CA VAL A 110 -10.76 -1.01 1.28
C VAL A 110 -9.31 -0.59 1.36
N LEU A 111 -8.49 -1.38 2.04
CA LEU A 111 -7.04 -1.21 2.06
C LEU A 111 -6.41 -1.95 0.87
N MET A 112 -5.72 -1.20 0.02
CA MET A 112 -5.10 -1.69 -1.21
C MET A 112 -3.65 -1.24 -1.33
N ASP A 113 -2.86 -1.99 -2.13
CA ASP A 113 -1.52 -1.55 -2.55
C ASP A 113 -1.57 -0.79 -3.85
N ARG A 114 -0.87 0.34 -3.92
CA ARG A 114 -0.66 1.08 -5.16
C ARG A 114 0.37 0.43 -6.10
N GLY A 115 1.13 -0.54 -5.60
CA GLY A 115 2.17 -1.22 -6.37
C GLY A 115 1.65 -2.12 -7.51
N ASN A 116 0.37 -2.41 -7.50
CA ASN A 116 -0.34 -3.09 -8.58
C ASN A 116 -1.46 -2.19 -9.12
N ASP A 117 -1.99 -2.50 -10.28
CA ASP A 117 -2.97 -1.66 -10.99
C ASP A 117 -4.39 -1.70 -10.40
N ILE A 118 -4.60 -2.38 -9.28
CA ILE A 118 -5.93 -2.60 -8.73
C ILE A 118 -6.64 -1.31 -8.33
N VAL A 119 -5.91 -0.32 -7.80
CA VAL A 119 -6.48 0.98 -7.39
C VAL A 119 -7.04 1.71 -8.60
N ASN A 120 -6.29 1.78 -9.71
CA ASN A 120 -6.74 2.41 -10.95
C ASN A 120 -8.00 1.74 -11.50
N ARG A 121 -8.03 0.41 -11.48
CA ARG A 121 -9.21 -0.36 -11.92
C ARG A 121 -10.45 -0.09 -11.07
N TYR A 122 -10.30 0.12 -9.76
CA TYR A 122 -11.41 0.52 -8.89
C TYR A 122 -11.88 1.94 -9.18
N ILE A 123 -10.96 2.88 -9.45
CA ILE A 123 -11.30 4.25 -9.85
C ILE A 123 -12.07 4.25 -11.19
N GLU A 124 -11.55 3.56 -12.21
CA GLU A 124 -12.13 3.48 -13.55
C GLU A 124 -13.50 2.79 -13.57
N ALA A 125 -13.69 1.81 -12.67
CA ALA A 125 -14.98 1.15 -12.49
C ALA A 125 -16.01 1.99 -11.69
N GLY A 126 -15.61 3.16 -11.15
CA GLY A 126 -16.45 3.99 -10.30
C GLY A 126 -16.73 3.38 -8.92
N ALA A 127 -15.88 2.47 -8.47
CA ALA A 127 -16.00 1.79 -7.19
C ALA A 127 -15.43 2.59 -6.01
N LEU A 128 -14.66 3.65 -6.29
CA LEU A 128 -14.15 4.59 -5.30
C LEU A 128 -14.82 5.96 -5.47
N LEU A 129 -15.13 6.59 -4.33
CA LEU A 129 -15.68 7.93 -4.30
C LEU A 129 -14.57 8.97 -4.47
N PRO A 130 -14.81 10.06 -5.24
CA PRO A 130 -13.94 11.23 -5.21
C PRO A 130 -14.05 11.91 -3.84
N LEU A 131 -12.90 12.14 -3.19
CA LEU A 131 -12.83 12.60 -1.81
C LEU A 131 -12.70 14.12 -1.66
N ASN A 132 -12.42 14.87 -2.73
CA ASN A 132 -12.09 16.29 -2.65
C ASN A 132 -13.15 17.11 -1.91
N ASP A 133 -14.40 17.04 -2.35
CA ASP A 133 -15.50 17.79 -1.74
C ASP A 133 -15.78 17.32 -0.31
N LEU A 134 -15.65 16.02 -0.04
CA LEU A 134 -15.82 15.42 1.28
C LEU A 134 -14.73 15.87 2.25
N ILE A 135 -13.48 15.94 1.79
CA ILE A 135 -12.35 16.45 2.59
C ILE A 135 -12.54 17.93 2.87
N ASP A 136 -13.03 18.71 1.89
CA ASP A 136 -13.27 20.14 2.03
C ASP A 136 -14.37 20.43 3.05
N GLU A 137 -15.43 19.63 3.06
CA GLU A 137 -16.60 19.84 3.93
C GLU A 137 -16.45 19.20 5.33
N TYR A 138 -15.92 17.96 5.38
CA TYR A 138 -15.92 17.16 6.61
C TYR A 138 -14.53 16.82 7.15
N GLY A 139 -13.47 17.06 6.38
CA GLY A 139 -12.10 16.63 6.72
C GLY A 139 -11.08 17.76 6.81
N PRO A 140 -11.32 18.86 7.56
CA PRO A 140 -10.33 19.93 7.71
C PRO A 140 -9.02 19.42 8.31
N ASP A 141 -9.10 18.50 9.28
CA ASP A 141 -7.92 17.89 9.93
C ASP A 141 -7.14 17.00 8.95
N VAL A 142 -7.84 16.32 8.03
CA VAL A 142 -7.20 15.55 6.95
C VAL A 142 -6.40 16.48 6.05
N LYS A 143 -6.96 17.63 5.72
CA LYS A 143 -6.32 18.65 4.90
C LYS A 143 -5.06 19.21 5.53
N GLU A 144 -5.14 19.51 6.83
CA GLU A 144 -4.01 19.99 7.61
C GLU A 144 -2.91 18.93 7.71
N MET A 145 -3.27 17.69 8.05
CA MET A 145 -2.35 16.57 8.25
C MET A 145 -1.62 16.18 6.95
N TYR A 146 -2.34 16.09 5.83
CA TYR A 146 -1.75 15.67 4.56
C TYR A 146 -1.08 16.82 3.79
N GLY A 147 -1.51 18.05 3.95
CA GLY A 147 -0.96 19.23 3.26
C GLY A 147 -0.75 18.99 1.76
N GLU A 148 0.44 19.29 1.29
CA GLU A 148 0.82 19.08 -0.12
C GLU A 148 0.87 17.61 -0.55
N THR A 149 0.89 16.68 0.39
CA THR A 149 0.90 15.23 0.07
C THR A 149 -0.39 14.78 -0.61
N LEU A 150 -1.52 15.46 -0.37
CA LEU A 150 -2.76 15.22 -1.10
C LEU A 150 -2.58 15.38 -2.61
N ASN A 151 -1.73 16.32 -3.04
CA ASN A 151 -1.45 16.55 -4.46
C ASN A 151 -0.75 15.34 -5.11
N LYS A 152 0.06 14.59 -4.35
CA LYS A 152 0.76 13.38 -4.82
C LYS A 152 -0.17 12.17 -5.01
N SER A 153 -1.38 12.24 -4.44
CA SER A 153 -2.40 11.17 -4.49
C SER A 153 -3.50 11.45 -5.51
N ARG A 154 -3.36 12.49 -6.32
CA ARG A 154 -4.34 12.82 -7.36
C ARG A 154 -4.26 11.82 -8.51
N TYR A 155 -5.43 11.39 -8.96
CA TYR A 155 -5.58 10.65 -10.19
C TYR A 155 -5.45 11.59 -11.40
N THR A 156 -5.44 11.03 -12.62
CA THR A 156 -5.26 11.78 -13.88
C THR A 156 -6.33 12.83 -14.14
N ASP A 157 -7.49 12.70 -13.53
CA ASP A 157 -8.60 13.67 -13.58
C ASP A 157 -8.49 14.80 -12.54
N GLY A 158 -7.41 14.81 -11.75
CA GLY A 158 -7.13 15.81 -10.72
C GLY A 158 -7.81 15.56 -9.38
N LYS A 159 -8.54 14.44 -9.21
CA LYS A 159 -9.26 14.13 -7.99
C LYS A 159 -8.49 13.13 -7.12
N ASN A 160 -8.76 13.18 -5.82
CA ASN A 160 -8.29 12.19 -4.85
C ASN A 160 -9.38 11.14 -4.64
N TYR A 161 -9.04 9.86 -4.73
CA TYR A 161 -9.93 8.72 -4.52
C TYR A 161 -9.52 7.85 -3.34
N TYR A 162 -8.38 8.14 -2.74
CA TYR A 162 -7.83 7.43 -1.61
C TYR A 162 -6.91 8.33 -0.79
N LEU A 163 -6.69 7.93 0.45
CA LEU A 163 -5.69 8.50 1.33
C LEU A 163 -4.55 7.49 1.50
N ASN A 164 -3.32 7.98 1.49
CA ASN A 164 -2.17 7.14 1.81
C ASN A 164 -2.10 6.94 3.33
N ASN A 165 -1.50 5.86 3.77
CA ASN A 165 -1.09 5.69 5.16
C ASN A 165 0.10 6.59 5.55
N TRP A 166 0.57 7.39 4.63
CA TRP A 166 1.68 8.34 4.75
C TRP A 166 1.17 9.75 4.56
N TYR A 167 1.26 10.59 5.55
CA TYR A 167 0.66 11.94 5.59
C TYR A 167 1.67 13.09 5.54
N GLY A 168 2.89 12.84 5.06
CA GLY A 168 3.75 13.94 4.61
C GLY A 168 4.95 14.29 5.45
N GLU A 169 5.16 13.67 6.59
CA GLU A 169 6.45 13.78 7.28
C GLU A 169 7.53 13.00 6.52
N ASP A 170 8.78 13.41 6.64
CA ASP A 170 9.89 12.68 6.07
C ASP A 170 9.94 11.28 6.67
N PRO A 171 10.00 10.24 5.83
CA PRO A 171 10.01 8.88 6.35
C PRO A 171 11.27 8.63 7.16
N ASP A 172 11.09 8.00 8.29
CA ASP A 172 12.22 7.35 8.95
C ASP A 172 12.87 6.36 8.00
N PRO A 173 14.20 6.22 8.03
CA PRO A 173 14.89 5.22 7.22
C PRO A 173 14.33 3.82 7.52
N VAL A 174 13.69 3.20 6.52
CA VAL A 174 13.12 1.84 6.66
C VAL A 174 14.12 0.74 6.34
N ALA A 175 15.28 1.09 5.80
CA ALA A 175 16.33 0.16 5.43
C ALA A 175 17.70 0.76 5.74
N GLY A 176 18.64 -0.09 6.10
CA GLY A 176 19.99 0.29 6.42
C GLY A 176 20.87 -0.93 6.64
N VAL A 177 22.12 -0.71 6.96
CA VAL A 177 23.05 -1.77 7.33
C VAL A 177 23.03 -1.94 8.84
N LEU A 178 22.67 -3.13 9.31
CA LEU A 178 22.79 -3.52 10.71
C LEU A 178 24.13 -4.22 10.94
N MET A 179 24.87 -3.75 11.94
CA MET A 179 26.14 -4.36 12.32
C MET A 179 26.05 -4.93 13.74
N ARG A 180 26.74 -6.02 13.97
CA ARG A 180 26.94 -6.57 15.32
C ARG A 180 27.85 -5.61 16.08
N TYR A 181 27.30 -4.95 17.09
CA TYR A 181 27.99 -3.90 17.86
C TYR A 181 29.25 -4.39 18.57
N ASP A 182 29.21 -5.61 19.11
CA ASP A 182 30.35 -6.23 19.78
C ASP A 182 31.56 -6.40 18.84
N TYR A 183 31.34 -6.93 17.63
CA TYR A 183 32.38 -7.05 16.62
C TYR A 183 32.82 -5.70 16.06
N LEU A 184 31.89 -4.77 15.88
CA LEU A 184 32.23 -3.43 15.44
C LEU A 184 33.17 -2.75 16.43
N CYS A 185 32.87 -2.79 17.73
CA CYS A 185 33.73 -2.25 18.78
C CYS A 185 35.11 -2.93 18.81
N GLU A 186 35.19 -4.23 18.58
CA GLU A 186 36.45 -4.97 18.51
C GLU A 186 37.34 -4.48 17.35
N ILE A 187 36.73 -4.15 16.22
CA ILE A 187 37.44 -3.80 14.98
C ILE A 187 37.84 -2.33 14.95
N VAL A 188 36.91 -1.42 15.24
CA VAL A 188 37.13 0.03 15.10
C VAL A 188 37.31 0.76 16.43
N GLY A 189 37.12 0.10 17.55
CA GLY A 189 37.10 0.70 18.88
C GLY A 189 35.75 1.30 19.24
N LYS A 190 35.49 1.38 20.56
CA LYS A 190 34.20 1.85 21.07
C LYS A 190 33.86 3.27 20.65
N ASP A 191 34.81 4.18 20.69
CA ASP A 191 34.58 5.61 20.37
C ASP A 191 34.14 5.79 18.92
N ARG A 192 34.71 5.01 17.97
CA ARG A 192 34.32 5.06 16.56
C ARG A 192 32.98 4.34 16.33
N ALA A 193 32.73 3.26 17.04
CA ALA A 193 31.47 2.51 16.95
C ALA A 193 30.27 3.32 17.49
N ASP A 194 30.49 4.18 18.48
CA ASP A 194 29.48 5.06 19.09
C ASP A 194 29.37 6.42 18.38
N SER A 195 30.20 6.68 17.37
CA SER A 195 30.20 7.95 16.65
C SER A 195 29.03 8.03 15.66
N ASP A 196 28.43 9.20 15.55
CA ASP A 196 27.43 9.51 14.53
C ASP A 196 28.06 9.79 13.14
N GLU A 197 29.40 9.72 13.02
CA GLU A 197 30.06 9.88 11.74
C GLU A 197 29.79 8.67 10.83
N PRO A 198 29.28 8.88 9.61
CA PRO A 198 29.03 7.78 8.68
C PRO A 198 30.33 7.04 8.32
N PHE A 199 30.22 5.74 8.11
CA PHE A 199 31.29 4.96 7.54
C PHE A 199 31.35 5.18 6.03
N THR A 200 32.57 5.36 5.51
CA THR A 200 32.81 5.37 4.07
C THR A 200 32.68 3.96 3.50
N GLN A 201 32.54 3.84 2.19
CA GLN A 201 32.53 2.55 1.49
C GLN A 201 33.82 1.75 1.77
N GLU A 202 34.98 2.40 1.76
CA GLU A 202 36.28 1.78 2.03
C GLU A 202 36.36 1.27 3.46
N GLU A 203 35.98 2.07 4.45
CA GLU A 203 35.92 1.64 5.86
C GLU A 203 34.99 0.46 6.05
N TYR A 204 33.84 0.44 5.37
CA TYR A 204 32.90 -0.66 5.46
C TYR A 204 33.50 -1.99 4.94
N ILE A 205 34.18 -1.95 3.80
CA ILE A 205 34.89 -3.10 3.23
C ILE A 205 35.97 -3.58 4.20
N ASP A 206 36.77 -2.66 4.73
CA ASP A 206 37.85 -2.98 5.67
C ASP A 206 37.34 -3.62 6.98
N ILE A 207 36.22 -3.10 7.50
CA ILE A 207 35.54 -3.70 8.66
C ILE A 207 35.14 -5.15 8.35
N CYS A 208 34.53 -5.40 7.21
CA CYS A 208 34.11 -6.73 6.80
C CYS A 208 35.29 -7.70 6.60
N LYS A 209 36.37 -7.24 5.99
CA LYS A 209 37.63 -8.00 5.83
C LYS A 209 38.22 -8.33 7.19
N LYS A 210 38.31 -7.35 8.06
CA LYS A 210 38.86 -7.52 9.41
C LYS A 210 38.03 -8.48 10.26
N PHE A 211 36.70 -8.41 10.12
CA PHE A 211 35.79 -9.37 10.75
C PHE A 211 36.12 -10.81 10.33
N LYS A 212 36.25 -11.09 9.03
CA LYS A 212 36.60 -12.45 8.55
C LYS A 212 37.99 -12.90 8.96
N GLU A 213 38.94 -11.96 9.07
CA GLU A 213 40.30 -12.25 9.57
C GLU A 213 40.30 -12.67 11.04
N LEU A 214 39.59 -11.91 11.90
CA LEU A 214 39.52 -12.16 13.33
C LEU A 214 38.62 -13.36 13.70
N HIS A 215 37.54 -13.53 12.95
CA HIS A 215 36.50 -14.52 13.17
C HIS A 215 36.27 -15.39 11.92
N PRO A 216 37.25 -16.19 11.45
CA PRO A 216 37.13 -17.00 10.25
C PRO A 216 36.03 -18.06 10.39
N THR A 217 35.70 -18.45 11.61
CA THR A 217 34.61 -19.40 11.94
C THR A 217 33.84 -18.94 13.14
N ILE A 218 32.53 -19.12 13.13
CA ILE A 218 31.63 -18.94 14.27
C ILE A 218 30.81 -20.21 14.43
N ASP A 219 30.79 -20.77 15.64
CA ASP A 219 30.12 -22.05 15.97
C ASP A 219 30.52 -23.21 15.05
N GLY A 220 31.80 -23.24 14.63
CA GLY A 220 32.37 -24.28 13.76
C GLY A 220 31.96 -24.16 12.28
N LYS A 221 31.32 -23.07 11.87
CA LYS A 221 30.98 -22.76 10.48
C LYS A 221 31.78 -21.57 9.98
N GLU A 222 32.06 -21.53 8.68
CA GLU A 222 32.67 -20.37 8.06
C GLU A 222 31.82 -19.11 8.31
N SER A 223 32.48 -18.02 8.74
CA SER A 223 31.78 -16.75 8.97
C SER A 223 31.43 -16.05 7.67
N ILE A 224 30.24 -15.44 7.65
CA ILE A 224 29.75 -14.61 6.56
C ILE A 224 29.76 -13.17 7.05
N ALA A 225 30.50 -12.29 6.36
CA ALA A 225 30.62 -10.90 6.76
C ALA A 225 29.36 -10.10 6.47
N ILE A 226 28.73 -10.35 5.33
CA ILE A 226 27.56 -9.63 4.87
C ILE A 226 26.49 -10.65 4.45
N THR A 227 25.26 -10.42 4.91
CA THR A 227 24.10 -11.17 4.44
C THR A 227 23.01 -10.22 3.97
N PHE A 228 22.32 -10.60 2.92
CA PHE A 228 21.14 -9.92 2.41
C PHE A 228 19.95 -10.87 2.42
N ASP A 229 18.77 -10.30 2.63
CA ASP A 229 17.53 -11.01 2.39
C ASP A 229 17.22 -10.95 0.88
N ALA A 230 17.55 -12.03 0.18
CA ALA A 230 17.35 -12.13 -1.26
C ALA A 230 15.87 -12.24 -1.67
N GLU A 231 15.00 -12.74 -0.79
CA GLU A 231 13.57 -12.92 -1.09
C GLU A 231 12.82 -11.59 -1.02
N SER A 232 13.12 -10.76 -0.03
CA SER A 232 12.45 -9.47 0.14
C SER A 232 12.93 -8.37 -0.81
N LYS A 233 14.01 -8.59 -1.56
CA LYS A 233 14.69 -7.59 -2.40
C LYS A 233 15.13 -6.32 -1.64
N ASN A 234 15.21 -6.37 -0.31
CA ASN A 234 15.59 -5.23 0.51
C ASN A 234 17.04 -4.80 0.27
N TYR A 235 17.92 -5.74 -0.10
CA TYR A 235 19.30 -5.41 -0.47
C TYR A 235 19.36 -4.41 -1.65
N ASP A 236 18.51 -4.58 -2.64
CA ASP A 236 18.44 -3.66 -3.80
C ASP A 236 18.02 -2.26 -3.35
N GLY A 237 17.03 -2.16 -2.46
CA GLY A 237 16.59 -0.90 -1.86
C GLY A 237 17.68 -0.23 -1.02
N THR A 238 18.39 -0.99 -0.19
CA THR A 238 19.49 -0.50 0.65
C THR A 238 20.65 0.00 -0.20
N LEU A 239 21.11 -0.80 -1.17
CA LEU A 239 22.20 -0.39 -2.07
C LEU A 239 21.81 0.85 -2.89
N LYS A 240 20.61 0.89 -3.45
CA LYS A 240 20.13 2.08 -4.16
C LYS A 240 20.11 3.31 -3.25
N GLY A 241 19.63 3.17 -2.02
CA GLY A 241 19.61 4.25 -1.03
C GLY A 241 21.00 4.80 -0.74
N MET A 242 22.02 3.94 -0.56
CA MET A 242 23.41 4.34 -0.33
C MET A 242 23.99 5.22 -1.47
N TYR A 243 23.50 5.02 -2.69
CA TYR A 243 23.94 5.78 -3.88
C TYR A 243 22.95 6.86 -4.32
N GLY A 244 21.94 7.17 -3.50
CA GLY A 244 20.92 8.18 -3.82
C GLY A 244 20.02 7.79 -5.01
N LEU A 245 19.93 6.50 -5.32
CA LEU A 245 19.15 6.00 -6.43
C LEU A 245 17.72 5.69 -5.98
N LYS A 246 16.77 5.97 -6.86
CA LYS A 246 15.34 5.60 -6.72
C LYS A 246 14.98 4.55 -7.76
N THR A 247 13.73 4.14 -7.79
CA THR A 247 13.23 3.19 -8.80
C THR A 247 13.36 3.71 -10.23
N TYR A 248 13.22 5.02 -10.39
CA TYR A 248 13.36 5.73 -11.66
C TYR A 248 14.40 6.85 -11.52
N TYR A 249 15.04 7.17 -12.63
CA TYR A 249 15.96 8.28 -12.77
C TYR A 249 15.27 9.42 -13.54
N GLN A 250 15.28 10.61 -12.98
CA GLN A 250 14.75 11.80 -13.63
C GLN A 250 15.90 12.56 -14.31
N ASP A 251 15.82 12.71 -15.63
CA ASP A 251 16.71 13.50 -16.45
C ASP A 251 15.93 14.66 -17.06
N GLY A 252 16.02 15.84 -16.43
CA GLY A 252 15.17 16.98 -16.78
C GLY A 252 13.69 16.63 -16.63
N ASP A 253 12.94 16.72 -17.73
CA ASP A 253 11.51 16.39 -17.77
C ASP A 253 11.24 14.89 -18.12
N ASN A 254 12.28 14.10 -18.35
CA ASN A 254 12.14 12.71 -18.73
C ASN A 254 12.29 11.80 -17.51
N LEU A 255 11.47 10.75 -17.47
CA LEU A 255 11.58 9.68 -16.50
C LEU A 255 12.20 8.45 -17.19
N GLU A 256 13.34 8.01 -16.68
CA GLU A 256 14.15 6.96 -17.24
C GLU A 256 14.30 5.79 -16.27
N HIS A 257 14.67 4.63 -16.79
CA HIS A 257 15.01 3.48 -15.94
C HIS A 257 16.25 3.78 -15.10
N VAL A 258 16.26 3.37 -13.82
CA VAL A 258 17.34 3.63 -12.86
C VAL A 258 18.73 3.25 -13.36
N ALA A 259 18.86 2.25 -14.22
CA ALA A 259 20.13 1.83 -14.81
C ALA A 259 20.83 2.92 -15.66
N LYS A 260 20.10 3.98 -16.04
CA LYS A 260 20.65 5.16 -16.73
C LYS A 260 21.18 6.22 -15.78
N ALA A 261 20.91 6.11 -14.48
CA ALA A 261 21.43 7.04 -13.49
C ALA A 261 22.95 6.96 -13.43
N PRO A 262 23.65 8.10 -13.29
CA PRO A 262 25.12 8.16 -13.24
C PRO A 262 25.72 7.23 -12.18
N ASN A 263 25.15 7.20 -10.98
CA ASN A 263 25.64 6.43 -9.84
C ASN A 263 25.31 4.93 -9.90
N PHE A 264 24.51 4.49 -10.87
CA PHE A 264 24.11 3.07 -10.96
C PHE A 264 25.29 2.15 -11.21
N LYS A 265 26.21 2.55 -12.08
CA LYS A 265 27.42 1.79 -12.36
C LYS A 265 28.34 1.69 -11.13
N GLU A 266 28.46 2.77 -10.36
CA GLU A 266 29.25 2.77 -9.12
C GLU A 266 28.66 1.82 -8.09
N MET A 267 27.35 1.85 -7.89
CA MET A 267 26.64 0.91 -7.04
C MET A 267 26.92 -0.55 -7.44
N MET A 268 26.82 -0.86 -8.73
CA MET A 268 27.08 -2.21 -9.24
C MET A 268 28.55 -2.62 -9.09
N SER A 269 29.48 -1.66 -9.22
CA SER A 269 30.89 -1.90 -8.98
C SER A 269 31.18 -2.24 -7.53
N PHE A 270 30.56 -1.53 -6.59
CA PHE A 270 30.66 -1.84 -5.16
C PHE A 270 30.09 -3.22 -4.82
N ALA A 271 28.90 -3.55 -5.31
CA ALA A 271 28.31 -4.89 -5.10
C ALA A 271 29.22 -6.00 -5.66
N ASN A 272 29.82 -5.78 -6.83
CA ASN A 272 30.77 -6.73 -7.42
C ASN A 272 32.07 -6.82 -6.59
N GLU A 273 32.55 -5.75 -6.03
CA GLU A 273 33.71 -5.75 -5.13
C GLU A 273 33.45 -6.57 -3.88
N LEU A 274 32.32 -6.39 -3.22
CA LEU A 274 31.93 -7.20 -2.06
C LEU A 274 31.89 -8.71 -2.39
N TYR A 275 31.38 -9.05 -3.56
CA TYR A 275 31.37 -10.44 -4.03
C TYR A 275 32.76 -10.98 -4.34
N THR A 276 33.59 -10.25 -5.09
CA THR A 276 34.92 -10.71 -5.50
C THR A 276 35.88 -10.82 -4.33
N GLU A 277 35.69 -10.01 -3.27
CA GLU A 277 36.44 -10.08 -2.01
C GLU A 277 35.92 -11.19 -1.07
N GLY A 278 34.89 -11.94 -1.49
CA GLY A 278 34.31 -13.01 -0.68
C GLY A 278 33.65 -12.52 0.62
N LEU A 279 33.10 -11.32 0.61
CA LEU A 279 32.42 -10.72 1.78
C LEU A 279 30.91 -10.98 1.78
N LEU A 280 30.36 -11.30 0.62
CA LEU A 280 28.96 -11.71 0.40
C LEU A 280 28.83 -13.22 0.46
#